data_d2c587e242ba71beaf9268a99e7988b3
#
_entry.id   d2c587e242ba71beaf9268a99e7988b3
#
_cell.length_a   1.000
_cell.length_b   1.000
_cell.length_c   1.000
_cell.angle_alpha   90.00
_cell.angle_beta   90.00
_cell.angle_gamma   90.00
#
_symmetry.space_group_name_H-M   'P 1'
#
loop_
_entity.id
_entity.type
_entity.pdbx_description
1 polymer ?
#
loop_
_entity_poly.entity_id
_entity_poly.type
_entity_poly.pdbx_seq_one_letter_code
_entity_poly.pdbx_strand_id
1 'polypeptide(L)'
;MAVKIAKRIVAYKVMEPAAEKPQAAEELERAIEKMSENISRPETLRGSTYKIKTPLSEHALYITINDIVLNEGTAHEQRSPYEVFINSKNMDHFQWVLALTRVVSAVFRKGGDCTFL
;
A
#
# COMPACT_ATOMS: atom_id res chain seq x y z
N MET A 1 61.93 -19.77 10.94
CA MET A 1 61.83 -20.40 9.61
C MET A 1 61.19 -19.42 8.65
N ALA A 2 61.87 -19.05 7.60
CA ALA A 2 61.27 -18.23 6.55
C ALA A 2 60.49 -19.16 5.58
N VAL A 3 59.24 -18.96 5.40
CA VAL A 3 58.45 -19.67 4.40
C VAL A 3 58.62 -18.93 3.07
N LYS A 4 59.26 -19.58 2.10
CA LYS A 4 59.43 -19.01 0.77
C LYS A 4 58.19 -19.33 -0.07
N ILE A 5 57.44 -18.30 -0.45
CA ILE A 5 56.32 -18.44 -1.36
C ILE A 5 56.88 -18.54 -2.78
N ALA A 6 56.80 -19.73 -3.40
CA ALA A 6 57.31 -19.98 -4.74
C ALA A 6 56.37 -19.55 -5.86
N LYS A 7 55.10 -19.25 -5.57
CA LYS A 7 54.13 -18.81 -6.55
C LYS A 7 53.96 -17.30 -6.55
N ARG A 8 54.04 -16.73 -7.77
CA ARG A 8 53.86 -15.28 -7.96
C ARG A 8 52.38 -14.94 -7.83
N ILE A 9 52.04 -13.91 -7.03
CA ILE A 9 50.70 -13.36 -6.96
C ILE A 9 50.43 -12.65 -8.30
N VAL A 10 49.44 -13.11 -9.06
CA VAL A 10 49.09 -12.60 -10.39
C VAL A 10 47.99 -11.54 -10.30
N ALA A 11 47.07 -11.67 -9.34
CA ALA A 11 46.04 -10.69 -9.05
C ALA A 11 45.56 -10.84 -7.61
N TYR A 12 45.13 -9.76 -7.02
CA TYR A 12 44.38 -9.78 -5.76
C TYR A 12 43.16 -8.86 -5.90
N LYS A 13 42.08 -9.25 -5.26
CA LYS A 13 40.89 -8.43 -5.10
C LYS A 13 40.66 -8.28 -3.60
N VAL A 14 40.67 -7.03 -3.15
CA VAL A 14 40.18 -6.75 -1.81
C VAL A 14 38.68 -7.05 -1.81
N MET A 15 38.30 -8.10 -1.12
CA MET A 15 36.91 -8.30 -0.81
C MET A 15 36.59 -7.29 0.27
N GLU A 16 35.94 -6.18 -0.12
CA GLU A 16 35.21 -5.40 0.84
C GLU A 16 34.23 -6.37 1.49
N PRO A 17 34.13 -6.39 2.84
CA PRO A 17 33.07 -7.14 3.48
C PRO A 17 31.79 -6.66 2.80
N ALA A 18 31.12 -7.56 2.10
CA ALA A 18 29.77 -7.28 1.63
C ALA A 18 29.09 -6.67 2.84
N ALA A 19 28.63 -5.45 2.71
CA ALA A 19 27.87 -4.81 3.76
C ALA A 19 26.69 -5.75 4.00
N GLU A 20 26.87 -6.65 4.96
CA GLU A 20 25.76 -7.44 5.48
C GLU A 20 24.78 -6.37 5.95
N LYS A 21 23.75 -6.15 5.15
CA LYS A 21 22.57 -5.47 5.67
C LYS A 21 22.27 -6.22 6.96
N PRO A 22 22.32 -5.57 8.11
CA PRO A 22 22.17 -6.27 9.36
C PRO A 22 20.89 -7.09 9.23
N GLN A 23 20.97 -8.38 9.51
CA GLN A 23 19.82 -9.33 9.43
C GLN A 23 18.57 -8.74 10.07
N ALA A 24 18.77 -7.96 11.13
CA ALA A 24 17.71 -7.20 11.79
C ALA A 24 16.99 -6.18 10.88
N ALA A 25 17.68 -5.58 9.91
CA ALA A 25 17.04 -4.65 8.97
C ALA A 25 16.21 -5.39 7.93
N GLU A 26 16.68 -6.55 7.47
CA GLU A 26 15.92 -7.40 6.54
C GLU A 26 14.70 -8.04 7.23
N GLU A 27 14.84 -8.46 8.48
CA GLU A 27 13.73 -8.95 9.28
C GLU A 27 12.69 -7.87 9.55
N LEU A 28 13.16 -6.64 9.81
CA LEU A 28 12.27 -5.49 9.99
C LEU A 28 11.53 -5.15 8.69
N GLU A 29 12.22 -5.13 7.55
CA GLU A 29 11.59 -4.89 6.24
C GLU A 29 10.55 -5.96 5.89
N ARG A 30 10.79 -7.21 6.29
CA ARG A 30 9.83 -8.33 6.10
C ARG A 30 8.63 -8.23 7.04
N ALA A 31 8.84 -7.70 8.23
CA ALA A 31 7.78 -7.50 9.23
C ALA A 31 6.87 -6.30 8.92
N ILE A 32 7.31 -5.35 8.08
CA ILE A 32 6.51 -4.20 7.68
C ILE A 32 5.45 -4.63 6.69
N GLU A 33 4.21 -4.52 7.10
CA GLU A 33 3.06 -4.79 6.23
C GLU A 33 2.90 -3.67 5.21
N LYS A 34 2.84 -4.05 3.93
CA LYS A 34 2.58 -3.13 2.82
C LYS A 34 1.21 -3.40 2.23
N MET A 35 0.59 -2.34 1.70
CA MET A 35 -0.70 -2.48 1.06
C MET A 35 -0.65 -3.49 -0.09
N SER A 36 -1.54 -4.48 -0.06
CA SER A 36 -1.69 -5.50 -1.09
C SER A 36 -3.12 -6.04 -1.11
N GLU A 37 -3.48 -6.68 -2.20
CA GLU A 37 -4.79 -7.32 -2.36
C GLU A 37 -5.03 -8.50 -1.39
N ASN A 38 -3.98 -9.02 -0.76
CA ASN A 38 -4.06 -10.14 0.18
C ASN A 38 -4.46 -9.71 1.60
N ILE A 39 -4.47 -8.41 1.89
CA ILE A 39 -4.85 -7.91 3.20
C ILE A 39 -6.35 -8.13 3.42
N SER A 40 -6.68 -8.87 4.47
CA SER A 40 -8.06 -9.07 4.88
C SER A 40 -8.68 -7.76 5.37
N ARG A 41 -9.93 -7.52 4.97
CA ARG A 41 -10.64 -6.34 5.44
C ARG A 41 -10.92 -6.45 6.95
N PRO A 42 -10.48 -5.48 7.76
CA PRO A 42 -10.87 -5.39 9.16
C PRO A 42 -12.40 -5.20 9.32
N GLU A 43 -12.94 -5.54 10.47
CA GLU A 43 -14.36 -5.30 10.76
C GLU A 43 -14.70 -3.81 10.70
N THR A 44 -13.81 -2.97 11.22
CA THR A 44 -13.99 -1.52 11.24
C THR A 44 -12.86 -0.82 10.51
N LEU A 45 -13.23 0.19 9.73
CA LEU A 45 -12.30 1.09 9.05
C LEU A 45 -12.67 2.53 9.43
N ARG A 46 -11.69 3.41 9.40
CA ARG A 46 -11.89 4.84 9.60
C ARG A 46 -12.07 5.52 8.26
N GLY A 47 -13.04 6.41 8.16
CA GLY A 47 -13.27 7.10 6.90
C GLY A 47 -14.09 8.36 7.04
N SER A 48 -14.33 8.99 5.91
CA SER A 48 -15.12 10.21 5.81
C SER A 48 -16.18 10.06 4.72
N THR A 49 -17.34 10.64 4.97
CA THR A 49 -18.41 10.69 3.99
C THR A 49 -18.59 12.13 3.49
N TYR A 50 -18.51 12.28 2.18
CA TYR A 50 -18.63 13.55 1.49
C TYR A 50 -19.98 13.65 0.81
N LYS A 51 -20.68 14.76 1.03
CA LYS A 51 -21.93 15.09 0.34
C LYS A 51 -21.62 15.94 -0.88
N ILE A 52 -21.97 15.42 -2.05
CA ILE A 52 -21.76 16.11 -3.33
C ILE A 52 -23.11 16.38 -3.97
N LYS A 53 -23.35 17.67 -4.29
CA LYS A 53 -24.47 18.08 -5.12
C LYS A 53 -23.99 18.35 -6.52
N THR A 54 -24.70 17.82 -7.50
CA THR A 54 -24.46 18.09 -8.91
C THR A 54 -25.68 18.79 -9.52
N PRO A 55 -25.49 19.67 -10.54
CA PRO A 55 -26.60 20.30 -11.23
C PRO A 55 -27.49 19.32 -12.00
N LEU A 56 -26.98 18.10 -12.22
CA LEU A 56 -27.65 17.08 -13.04
C LEU A 56 -28.62 16.20 -12.24
N SER A 57 -28.63 16.32 -10.91
CA SER A 57 -29.48 15.48 -10.05
C SER A 57 -30.07 16.30 -8.91
N GLU A 58 -31.36 16.09 -8.65
CA GLU A 58 -32.05 16.66 -7.48
C GLU A 58 -31.50 16.10 -6.17
N HIS A 59 -30.97 14.89 -6.21
CA HIS A 59 -30.45 14.19 -5.04
C HIS A 59 -28.94 14.30 -4.94
N ALA A 60 -28.45 14.50 -3.71
CA ALA A 60 -27.03 14.49 -3.44
C ALA A 60 -26.46 13.08 -3.52
N LEU A 61 -25.20 13.00 -3.93
CA LEU A 61 -24.35 11.81 -3.82
C LEU A 61 -23.61 11.86 -2.48
N TYR A 62 -23.53 10.74 -1.81
CA TYR A 62 -22.72 10.57 -0.60
C TYR A 62 -21.60 9.60 -0.91
N ILE A 63 -20.38 10.08 -0.88
CA ILE A 63 -19.18 9.28 -1.18
C ILE A 63 -18.46 9.04 0.14
N THR A 64 -18.35 7.76 0.51
CA THR A 64 -17.61 7.33 1.70
C THR A 64 -16.29 6.72 1.26
N ILE A 65 -15.20 7.25 1.78
CA ILE A 65 -13.85 6.70 1.58
C ILE A 65 -13.34 6.24 2.93
N ASN A 66 -13.05 4.95 3.03
CA ASN A 66 -12.50 4.34 4.23
C ASN A 66 -11.03 4.01 4.01
N ASP A 67 -10.23 4.27 5.03
CA ASP A 67 -8.80 4.03 5.05
C ASP A 67 -8.47 2.88 5.99
N ILE A 68 -7.44 2.14 5.62
CA ILE A 68 -6.78 1.18 6.48
C ILE A 68 -5.51 1.80 7.06
N VAL A 69 -5.21 1.47 8.30
CA VAL A 69 -3.95 1.84 8.95
C VAL A 69 -3.10 0.59 9.04
N LEU A 70 -1.95 0.61 8.38
CA LEU A 70 -0.96 -0.46 8.39
C LEU A 70 0.12 -0.16 9.41
N ASN A 71 0.60 -1.18 10.10
CA ASN A 71 1.66 -1.06 11.13
C ASN A 71 1.34 -0.02 12.21
N GLU A 72 0.09 -0.03 12.68
CA GLU A 72 -0.40 0.92 13.68
C GLU A 72 0.46 0.88 14.95
N GLY A 73 0.78 2.08 15.47
CA GLY A 73 1.59 2.24 16.67
C GLY A 73 3.10 2.05 16.47
N THR A 74 3.56 1.88 15.24
CA THR A 74 4.98 1.77 14.89
C THR A 74 5.48 2.99 14.15
N ALA A 75 6.82 3.13 14.00
CA ALA A 75 7.42 4.19 13.18
C ALA A 75 7.09 4.06 11.69
N HIS A 76 6.57 2.91 11.26
CA HIS A 76 6.18 2.59 9.88
C HIS A 76 4.67 2.64 9.67
N GLU A 77 3.94 3.28 10.58
CA GLU A 77 2.50 3.46 10.45
C GLU A 77 2.17 4.19 9.15
N GLN A 78 1.32 3.59 8.35
CA GLN A 78 0.87 4.14 7.08
C GLN A 78 -0.64 4.04 6.98
N ARG A 79 -1.28 5.17 6.70
CA ARG A 79 -2.70 5.24 6.38
C ARG A 79 -2.87 5.25 4.87
N SER A 80 -3.68 4.33 4.37
CA SER A 80 -3.93 4.17 2.94
C SER A 80 -5.41 4.03 2.66
N PRO A 81 -5.93 4.58 1.55
CA PRO A 81 -7.31 4.34 1.16
C PRO A 81 -7.50 2.85 0.86
N TYR A 82 -8.63 2.31 1.27
CA TYR A 82 -8.94 0.89 1.15
C TYR A 82 -10.18 0.62 0.33
N GLU A 83 -11.24 1.36 0.57
CA GLU A 83 -12.52 1.17 -0.09
C GLU A 83 -13.27 2.49 -0.28
N VAL A 84 -14.11 2.53 -1.30
CA VAL A 84 -15.00 3.64 -1.58
C VAL A 84 -16.41 3.11 -1.81
N PHE A 85 -17.39 3.84 -1.27
CA PHE A 85 -18.80 3.59 -1.49
C PHE A 85 -19.48 4.87 -1.95
N ILE A 86 -20.43 4.72 -2.86
CA ILE A 86 -21.28 5.81 -3.31
C ILE A 86 -22.72 5.44 -2.99
N ASN A 87 -23.40 6.33 -2.28
CA ASN A 87 -24.80 6.20 -1.92
C ASN A 87 -25.59 7.42 -2.38
N SER A 88 -26.83 7.20 -2.82
CA SER A 88 -27.74 8.25 -3.24
C SER A 88 -29.19 7.79 -3.11
N LYS A 89 -30.12 8.72 -2.97
CA LYS A 89 -31.55 8.43 -3.11
C LYS A 89 -31.93 8.15 -4.56
N ASN A 90 -31.17 8.68 -5.52
CA ASN A 90 -31.35 8.34 -6.93
C ASN A 90 -30.63 7.04 -7.23
N MET A 91 -31.41 6.02 -7.58
CA MET A 91 -30.94 4.67 -7.89
C MET A 91 -30.71 4.46 -9.39
N ASP A 92 -30.91 5.49 -10.21
CA ASP A 92 -30.60 5.42 -11.62
C ASP A 92 -29.13 5.13 -11.82
N HIS A 93 -28.81 4.22 -12.73
CA HIS A 93 -27.44 3.79 -13.00
C HIS A 93 -26.71 3.14 -11.79
N PHE A 94 -27.43 2.69 -10.78
CA PHE A 94 -26.85 2.10 -9.56
C PHE A 94 -25.86 0.96 -9.87
N GLN A 95 -26.16 0.12 -10.86
CA GLN A 95 -25.26 -0.98 -11.27
C GLN A 95 -23.91 -0.47 -11.75
N TRP A 96 -23.87 0.62 -12.51
CA TRP A 96 -22.63 1.25 -12.96
C TRP A 96 -21.86 1.89 -11.81
N VAL A 97 -22.55 2.56 -10.92
CA VAL A 97 -21.97 3.14 -9.71
C VAL A 97 -21.35 2.04 -8.85
N LEU A 98 -22.06 0.93 -8.64
CA LEU A 98 -21.56 -0.21 -7.88
C LEU A 98 -20.30 -0.82 -8.53
N ALA A 99 -20.31 -1.02 -9.84
CA ALA A 99 -19.18 -1.54 -10.57
C ALA A 99 -17.97 -0.61 -10.46
N LEU A 100 -18.15 0.70 -10.62
CA LEU A 100 -17.11 1.70 -10.50
C LEU A 100 -16.48 1.70 -9.11
N THR A 101 -17.27 1.69 -8.05
CA THR A 101 -16.75 1.67 -6.67
C THR A 101 -15.95 0.41 -6.38
N ARG A 102 -16.33 -0.74 -6.94
CA ARG A 102 -15.57 -1.98 -6.83
C ARG A 102 -14.22 -1.90 -7.53
N VAL A 103 -14.18 -1.32 -8.73
CA VAL A 103 -12.93 -1.15 -9.48
C VAL A 103 -11.99 -0.19 -8.76
N VAL A 104 -12.48 0.95 -8.29
CA VAL A 104 -11.68 1.92 -7.53
C VAL A 104 -11.15 1.31 -6.24
N SER A 105 -11.99 0.59 -5.50
CA SER A 105 -11.58 -0.11 -4.29
C SER A 105 -10.49 -1.17 -4.56
N ALA A 106 -10.59 -1.88 -5.69
CA ALA A 106 -9.57 -2.84 -6.10
C ALA A 106 -8.22 -2.17 -6.41
N VAL A 107 -8.25 -1.00 -7.05
CA VAL A 107 -7.04 -0.19 -7.30
C VAL A 107 -6.40 0.27 -5.98
N PHE A 108 -7.19 0.72 -5.02
CA PHE A 108 -6.68 1.09 -3.70
C PHE A 108 -5.99 -0.07 -3.01
N ARG A 109 -6.59 -1.25 -3.04
CA ARG A 109 -6.07 -2.46 -2.41
C ARG A 109 -4.80 -3.00 -3.06
N LYS A 110 -4.60 -2.75 -4.34
CA LYS A 110 -3.37 -3.12 -5.02
C LYS A 110 -2.14 -2.40 -4.43
N GLY A 111 -2.34 -1.23 -3.84
CA GLY A 111 -1.27 -0.41 -3.28
C GLY A 111 -0.55 0.43 -4.32
N GLY A 112 0.34 1.28 -3.83
CA GLY A 112 1.07 2.24 -4.63
C GLY A 112 0.32 3.56 -4.81
N ASP A 113 0.76 4.37 -5.76
CA ASP A 113 0.13 5.64 -6.08
C ASP A 113 -1.17 5.44 -6.85
N CYS A 114 -2.26 5.98 -6.33
CA CYS A 114 -3.59 5.94 -6.93
C CYS A 114 -4.10 7.34 -7.35
N THR A 115 -3.26 8.36 -7.31
CA THR A 115 -3.65 9.75 -7.62
C THR A 115 -3.95 9.98 -9.09
N PHE A 116 -3.66 9.01 -9.95
CA PHE A 116 -3.99 9.04 -11.37
C PHE A 116 -5.46 8.74 -11.68
N LEU A 117 -6.25 8.30 -10.72
CA LEU A 117 -7.67 7.97 -10.88
C LEU A 117 -8.56 9.18 -11.15
#